data_12c47d280ab45eb40f00c6226a13e02b
#
_entry.id   12c47d280ab45eb40f00c6226a13e02b
#
_cell.length_a   1.000
_cell.length_b   1.000
_cell.length_c   1.000
_cell.angle_alpha   90.00
_cell.angle_beta   90.00
_cell.angle_gamma   90.00
#
_symmetry.space_group_name_H-M   'P 1'
#
loop_
_entity.id
_entity.type
_entity.pdbx_description
1 polymer ?
#
loop_
_entity_poly.entity_id
_entity_poly.type
_entity_poly.pdbx_seq_one_letter_code
_entity_poly.pdbx_strand_id
1 'polypeptide(L)'
;MANNYVNAKLDLTATSATTLYTAPDATTSIVKSILVSEDTGNADTITVTITNESAAIFSLFKVKAVAANTTVELLTAPLVVTEGEILKVTAATANRLHVVASILEIS
;
A
#
# COMPACT_ATOMS: atom_id res chain seq x y z
N MET A 1 -2.86 -26.09 2.33
CA MET A 1 -3.00 -24.67 2.69
C MET A 1 -1.72 -24.18 3.35
N ALA A 2 -1.14 -23.14 2.84
CA ALA A 2 0.09 -22.58 3.39
C ALA A 2 -0.14 -21.13 3.82
N ASN A 3 0.50 -20.75 4.92
CA ASN A 3 0.50 -19.39 5.42
C ASN A 3 1.90 -18.82 5.30
N ASN A 4 2.05 -17.74 4.54
CA ASN A 4 3.33 -17.07 4.34
C ASN A 4 3.22 -15.61 4.76
N TYR A 5 4.15 -15.18 5.61
CA TYR A 5 4.31 -13.75 5.88
C TYR A 5 5.26 -13.15 4.86
N VAL A 6 4.81 -12.10 4.18
CA VAL A 6 5.60 -11.38 3.19
C VAL A 6 5.52 -9.89 3.46
N ASN A 7 6.48 -9.14 2.93
CA ASN A 7 6.35 -7.68 2.87
C ASN A 7 6.38 -7.23 1.41
N ALA A 8 5.72 -6.08 1.16
CA ALA A 8 5.79 -5.39 -0.11
C ALA A 8 6.29 -3.98 0.18
N LYS A 9 7.21 -3.49 -0.63
CA LYS A 9 7.82 -2.18 -0.39
C LYS A 9 8.06 -1.45 -1.69
N LEU A 10 7.90 -0.13 -1.62
CA LEU A 10 8.10 0.77 -2.75
C LEU A 10 8.83 2.02 -2.29
N ASP A 11 9.74 2.46 -3.14
CA ASP A 11 10.27 3.81 -3.12
C ASP A 11 9.48 4.60 -4.16
N LEU A 12 8.72 5.60 -3.74
CA LEU A 12 7.85 6.33 -4.64
C LEU A 12 8.64 7.39 -5.40
N THR A 13 9.15 6.98 -6.56
CA THR A 13 9.97 7.83 -7.43
C THR A 13 9.18 8.57 -8.50
N ALA A 14 7.86 8.35 -8.56
CA ALA A 14 6.97 8.97 -9.52
C ALA A 14 5.70 9.46 -8.84
N THR A 15 4.92 10.29 -9.53
CA THR A 15 3.64 10.81 -9.04
C THR A 15 2.44 10.08 -9.63
N SER A 16 2.67 9.01 -10.37
CA SER A 16 1.61 8.15 -10.92
C SER A 16 1.29 7.00 -9.97
N ALA A 17 0.11 6.41 -10.12
CA ALA A 17 -0.28 5.25 -9.34
C ALA A 17 0.68 4.09 -9.61
N THR A 18 1.26 3.54 -8.55
CA THR A 18 2.25 2.45 -8.63
C THR A 18 1.73 1.26 -7.86
N THR A 19 1.87 0.07 -8.43
CA THR A 19 1.43 -1.17 -7.78
C THR A 19 2.31 -1.46 -6.57
N LEU A 20 1.69 -1.53 -5.39
CA LEU A 20 2.36 -1.97 -4.17
C LEU A 20 2.31 -3.49 -4.05
N TYR A 21 1.14 -4.07 -4.30
CA TYR A 21 0.94 -5.50 -4.08
C TYR A 21 -0.22 -6.02 -4.93
N THR A 22 -0.03 -7.18 -5.53
CA THR A 22 -1.10 -7.91 -6.22
C THR A 22 -1.29 -9.25 -5.51
N ALA A 23 -2.52 -9.54 -5.08
CA ALA A 23 -2.80 -10.82 -4.43
C ALA A 23 -2.66 -11.96 -5.44
N PRO A 24 -1.83 -12.98 -5.12
CA PRO A 24 -1.60 -14.08 -6.05
C PRO A 24 -2.85 -14.92 -6.29
N ASP A 25 -2.82 -15.71 -7.37
CA ASP A 25 -3.88 -16.67 -7.66
C ASP A 25 -4.04 -17.67 -6.52
N ALA A 26 -5.29 -18.11 -6.29
CA ALA A 26 -5.64 -19.07 -5.25
C ALA A 26 -5.17 -18.64 -3.84
N THR A 27 -5.08 -17.33 -3.60
CA THR A 27 -4.56 -16.79 -2.35
C THR A 27 -5.50 -15.72 -1.82
N THR A 28 -5.74 -15.76 -0.51
CA THR A 28 -6.36 -14.65 0.23
C THR A 28 -5.26 -13.98 1.04
N SER A 29 -5.10 -12.68 0.88
CA SER A 29 -4.06 -11.92 1.55
C SER A 29 -4.66 -11.03 2.62
N ILE A 30 -4.04 -11.02 3.80
CA ILE A 30 -4.42 -10.14 4.89
C ILE A 30 -3.30 -9.14 5.08
N VAL A 31 -3.56 -7.88 4.74
CA VAL A 31 -2.60 -6.80 4.93
C VAL A 31 -2.73 -6.33 6.36
N LYS A 32 -1.69 -6.54 7.16
CA LYS A 32 -1.71 -6.24 8.59
C LYS A 32 -1.24 -4.83 8.89
N SER A 33 -0.43 -4.26 8.02
CA SER A 33 0.17 -2.94 8.23
C SER A 33 0.57 -2.34 6.89
N ILE A 34 0.35 -1.03 6.75
CA ILE A 34 0.91 -0.24 5.66
C ILE A 34 1.59 0.96 6.30
N LEU A 35 2.92 0.93 6.33
CA LEU A 35 3.72 2.01 6.87
C LEU A 35 4.16 2.92 5.74
N VAL A 36 3.96 4.22 5.91
CA VAL A 36 4.42 5.24 4.97
C VAL A 36 5.37 6.17 5.71
N SER A 37 6.60 6.28 5.22
CA SER A 37 7.60 7.14 5.86
C SER A 37 8.05 8.25 4.92
N GLU A 38 8.27 9.43 5.50
CA GLU A 38 8.86 10.56 4.82
C GLU A 38 10.19 10.89 5.51
N ASP A 39 11.29 10.79 4.80
CA ASP A 39 12.63 10.97 5.38
C ASP A 39 13.46 12.06 4.72
N THR A 40 12.86 12.90 3.88
CA THR A 40 13.56 13.99 3.19
C THR A 40 13.43 15.34 3.89
N GLY A 41 12.61 15.43 4.94
CA GLY A 41 12.31 16.67 5.64
C GLY A 41 11.23 17.51 4.95
N ASN A 42 10.49 16.96 4.01
CA ASN A 42 9.44 17.65 3.27
C ASN A 42 8.14 16.86 3.34
N ALA A 43 7.11 17.44 3.93
CA ALA A 43 5.80 16.77 4.02
C ALA A 43 5.25 16.44 2.62
N ASP A 44 4.49 15.36 2.53
CA ASP A 44 3.82 14.95 1.31
C ASP A 44 2.48 14.31 1.65
N THR A 45 1.77 13.83 0.64
CA THR A 45 0.50 13.12 0.82
C THR A 45 0.54 11.80 0.06
N ILE A 46 -0.23 10.83 0.55
CA ILE A 46 -0.34 9.53 -0.10
C ILE A 46 -1.80 9.19 -0.36
N THR A 47 -2.06 8.58 -1.51
CA THR A 47 -3.35 8.00 -1.88
C THR A 47 -3.15 6.51 -2.06
N VAL A 48 -3.99 5.71 -1.40
CA VAL A 48 -3.97 4.24 -1.52
C VAL A 48 -5.31 3.78 -2.04
N THR A 49 -5.27 2.95 -3.09
CA THR A 49 -6.47 2.39 -3.72
C THR A 49 -6.34 0.88 -3.81
N ILE A 50 -7.51 0.22 -3.87
CA ILE A 50 -7.59 -1.19 -4.22
C ILE A 50 -8.38 -1.31 -5.51
N THR A 51 -7.85 -2.08 -6.47
CA THR A 51 -8.49 -2.34 -7.76
C THR A 51 -8.91 -3.80 -7.79
N ASN A 52 -10.19 -4.07 -8.06
CA ASN A 52 -10.66 -5.45 -8.15
C ASN A 52 -10.41 -6.05 -9.53
N GLU A 53 -10.77 -7.33 -9.72
CA GLU A 53 -10.55 -8.03 -10.99
C GLU A 53 -11.32 -7.42 -12.16
N SER A 54 -12.40 -6.70 -11.90
CA SER A 54 -13.17 -6.00 -12.91
C SER A 54 -12.64 -4.60 -13.20
N ALA A 55 -11.46 -4.27 -12.71
CA ALA A 55 -10.80 -2.97 -12.86
C ALA A 55 -11.54 -1.81 -12.19
N ALA A 56 -12.44 -2.09 -11.25
CA ALA A 56 -13.06 -1.05 -10.44
C ALA A 56 -12.10 -0.62 -9.33
N ILE A 57 -11.98 0.69 -9.13
CA ILE A 57 -11.02 1.28 -8.21
C ILE A 57 -11.74 1.82 -6.99
N PHE A 58 -11.28 1.42 -5.81
CA PHE A 58 -11.84 1.87 -4.53
C PHE A 58 -10.76 2.61 -3.76
N SER A 59 -11.03 3.85 -3.38
CA SER A 59 -10.07 4.64 -2.59
C SER A 59 -10.15 4.21 -1.14
N LEU A 60 -9.00 3.85 -0.56
CA LEU A 60 -8.88 3.52 0.86
C LEU A 60 -8.42 4.74 1.65
N PHE A 61 -7.41 5.43 1.15
CA PHE A 61 -6.90 6.68 1.72
C PHE A 61 -6.69 7.66 0.57
N LYS A 62 -7.34 8.80 0.63
CA LYS A 62 -7.19 9.80 -0.43
C LYS A 62 -6.49 11.03 0.13
N VAL A 63 -5.33 11.35 -0.44
CA VAL A 63 -4.54 12.54 -0.07
C VAL A 63 -4.28 12.58 1.44
N LYS A 64 -3.85 11.44 2.00
CA LYS A 64 -3.53 11.33 3.44
C LYS A 64 -2.21 12.03 3.71
N ALA A 65 -2.21 12.98 4.64
CA ALA A 65 -1.02 13.75 4.97
C ALA A 65 0.04 12.88 5.67
N VAL A 66 1.29 13.03 5.25
CA VAL A 66 2.46 12.45 5.89
C VAL A 66 3.41 13.59 6.23
N ALA A 67 3.58 13.85 7.52
CA ALA A 67 4.42 14.95 7.98
C ALA A 67 5.90 14.68 7.70
N ALA A 68 6.70 15.75 7.66
CA ALA A 68 8.14 15.65 7.43
C ALA A 68 8.80 14.79 8.50
N ASN A 69 9.70 13.90 8.08
CA ASN A 69 10.49 13.03 8.95
C ASN A 69 9.65 12.17 9.89
N THR A 70 8.51 11.70 9.41
CA THR A 70 7.62 10.83 10.22
C THR A 70 7.28 9.55 9.47
N THR A 71 6.83 8.56 10.24
CA THR A 71 6.26 7.31 9.71
C THR A 71 4.84 7.19 10.21
N VAL A 72 3.92 6.91 9.29
CA VAL A 72 2.49 6.78 9.60
C VAL A 72 2.05 5.35 9.32
N GLU A 73 1.34 4.74 10.28
CA GLU A 73 0.62 3.49 10.04
C GLU A 73 -0.75 3.84 9.51
N LEU A 74 -1.06 3.44 8.27
CA LEU A 74 -2.34 3.77 7.65
C LEU A 74 -3.48 2.89 8.16
N LEU A 75 -3.22 1.62 8.46
CA LEU A 75 -4.28 0.68 8.82
C LEU A 75 -4.55 0.71 10.32
N THR A 76 -5.83 0.78 10.67
CA THR A 76 -6.28 0.59 12.06
C THR A 76 -6.87 -0.80 12.29
N ALA A 77 -7.09 -1.55 11.21
CA ALA A 77 -7.59 -2.92 11.24
C ALA A 77 -7.04 -3.66 10.02
N PRO A 78 -6.98 -4.99 10.03
CA PRO A 78 -6.51 -5.74 8.88
C PRO A 78 -7.35 -5.49 7.64
N LEU A 79 -6.70 -5.46 6.48
CA LEU A 79 -7.34 -5.30 5.18
C LEU A 79 -7.21 -6.60 4.41
N VAL A 80 -8.34 -7.16 3.98
CA VAL A 80 -8.33 -8.37 3.16
C VAL A 80 -8.22 -7.99 1.69
N VAL A 81 -7.26 -8.60 1.00
CA VAL A 81 -7.06 -8.45 -0.44
C VAL A 81 -7.24 -9.83 -1.05
N THR A 82 -8.26 -9.99 -1.87
CA THR A 82 -8.57 -11.28 -2.47
C THR A 82 -7.86 -11.48 -3.80
N GLU A 83 -7.85 -12.71 -4.29
CA GLU A 83 -7.17 -13.10 -5.52
C GLU A 83 -7.36 -12.08 -6.65
N GLY A 84 -6.27 -11.66 -7.27
CA GLY A 84 -6.28 -10.75 -8.41
C GLY A 84 -6.47 -9.28 -8.07
N GLU A 85 -6.78 -8.95 -6.83
CA GLU A 85 -6.90 -7.55 -6.42
C GLU A 85 -5.54 -6.89 -6.27
N ILE A 86 -5.48 -5.59 -6.56
CA ILE A 86 -4.22 -4.83 -6.62
C ILE A 86 -4.29 -3.64 -5.69
N LEU A 87 -3.33 -3.53 -4.78
CA LEU A 87 -3.11 -2.31 -4.00
C LEU A 87 -2.17 -1.38 -4.78
N LYS A 88 -2.62 -0.15 -5.00
CA LYS A 88 -1.80 0.88 -5.65
C LYS A 88 -1.64 2.09 -4.74
N VAL A 89 -0.51 2.74 -4.86
CA VAL A 89 -0.17 3.92 -4.07
C VAL A 89 0.28 5.05 -4.99
N THR A 90 -0.04 6.28 -4.60
CA THR A 90 0.30 7.49 -5.36
C THR A 90 0.81 8.54 -4.39
N ALA A 91 2.01 9.07 -4.64
CA ALA A 91 2.54 10.22 -3.91
C ALA A 91 2.25 11.50 -4.66
N ALA A 92 2.03 12.60 -3.95
CA ALA A 92 1.84 13.90 -4.60
C ALA A 92 3.15 14.45 -5.15
N THR A 93 4.27 14.12 -4.52
CA THR A 93 5.60 14.55 -4.96
C THR A 93 6.54 13.35 -5.05
N ALA A 94 7.33 13.29 -6.11
CA ALA A 94 8.28 12.19 -6.31
C ALA A 94 9.42 12.24 -5.29
N ASN A 95 9.94 11.06 -4.95
CA ASN A 95 11.16 10.87 -4.15
C ASN A 95 11.07 11.32 -2.69
N ARG A 96 9.86 11.36 -2.11
CA ARG A 96 9.67 11.72 -0.70
C ARG A 96 9.21 10.58 0.17
N LEU A 97 8.44 9.63 -0.37
CA LEU A 97 7.77 8.60 0.42
C LEU A 97 8.29 7.21 0.14
N HIS A 98 8.40 6.43 1.21
CA HIS A 98 8.63 4.99 1.17
C HIS A 98 7.44 4.28 1.77
N VAL A 99 7.02 3.17 1.19
CA VAL A 99 5.87 2.39 1.65
C VAL A 99 6.30 0.96 1.92
N VAL A 100 5.94 0.45 3.09
CA VAL A 100 6.17 -0.95 3.45
C VAL A 100 4.86 -1.54 3.98
N ALA A 101 4.40 -2.61 3.34
CA ALA A 101 3.22 -3.34 3.79
C ALA A 101 3.64 -4.71 4.34
N SER A 102 3.01 -5.11 5.45
CA SER A 102 3.20 -6.44 6.05
C SER A 102 1.97 -7.26 5.76
N ILE A 103 2.14 -8.44 5.16
CA ILE A 103 1.03 -9.19 4.57
C ILE A 103 1.16 -10.66 4.98
N LEU A 104 0.01 -11.26 5.33
CA LEU A 104 -0.11 -12.70 5.51
C LEU A 104 -0.85 -13.27 4.29
N GLU A 105 -0.21 -14.16 3.57
CA GLU A 105 -0.82 -14.86 2.43
C GLU A 105 -1.29 -16.25 2.86
N ILE A 106 -2.56 -16.53 2.61
CA ILE A 106 -3.19 -17.82 2.92
C ILE A 106 -3.60 -18.46 1.61
N SER A 107 -2.96 -19.57 1.30
CA SER A 107 -3.22 -20.28 0.03
C SER A 107 -3.73 -21.69 0.26
#